data_14d44558a3820156e6d2ac5fd227664a
#
_entry.id   14d44558a3820156e6d2ac5fd227664a
#
_cell.length_a   1.000
_cell.length_b   1.000
_cell.length_c   1.000
_cell.angle_alpha   90.00
_cell.angle_beta   90.00
_cell.angle_gamma   90.00
#
_symmetry.space_group_name_H-M   'P 1'
#
loop_
_entity.id
_entity.type
_entity.pdbx_description
1 polymer ?
#
loop_
_entity_poly.entity_id
_entity_poly.type
_entity_poly.pdbx_seq_one_letter_code
_entity_poly.pdbx_strand_id
1 'polypeptide(L)'
;VGLSAGGWALRLWPPVGLMAMLMLGLVVGKQSTRVDDWFARFHDTPARHLEVIANPGVLIAVLVGVLAVCLYQRRWRLAAMTVVAPLLGISFVRLLKPVFERELGGGLAYPSGHVTTTVIVAGLVVLAAGAARWAVAAAVVLVPLAMLGVGITFHYFTDTVGGLLLGTSILCVSAVVAET
;
A
#
# COMPACT_ATOMS: atom_id res chain seq x y z
N VAL A 1 25.02 -14.35 14.82
CA VAL A 1 24.19 -14.92 13.74
C VAL A 1 23.96 -13.79 12.73
N GLY A 2 24.63 -13.87 11.55
CA GLY A 2 24.51 -12.85 10.53
C GLY A 2 23.11 -12.91 9.92
N LEU A 3 22.49 -11.73 9.74
CA LEU A 3 21.22 -11.63 9.03
C LEU A 3 21.42 -12.05 7.58
N SER A 4 20.47 -12.81 7.00
CA SER A 4 20.43 -13.06 5.56
C SER A 4 20.25 -11.75 4.78
N ALA A 5 20.62 -11.72 3.50
CA ALA A 5 20.42 -10.54 2.64
C ALA A 5 18.96 -10.06 2.67
N GLY A 6 17.99 -10.98 2.72
CA GLY A 6 16.56 -10.65 2.87
C GLY A 6 16.23 -9.96 4.19
N GLY A 7 16.85 -10.36 5.29
CA GLY A 7 16.64 -9.74 6.59
C GLY A 7 17.17 -8.30 6.67
N TRP A 8 18.27 -7.99 5.99
CA TRP A 8 18.75 -6.61 5.85
C TRP A 8 17.82 -5.76 4.99
N ALA A 9 17.33 -6.27 3.86
CA ALA A 9 16.41 -5.56 3.00
C ALA A 9 15.12 -5.16 3.74
N LEU A 10 14.53 -6.07 4.52
CA LEU A 10 13.32 -5.79 5.32
C LEU A 10 13.53 -4.69 6.36
N ARG A 11 14.73 -4.55 6.92
CA ARG A 11 15.03 -3.53 7.93
C ARG A 11 15.46 -2.19 7.37
N LEU A 12 16.13 -2.18 6.20
CA LEU A 12 16.60 -0.95 5.56
C LEU A 12 15.52 -0.30 4.69
N TRP A 13 14.58 -1.10 4.13
CA TRP A 13 13.54 -0.56 3.26
C TRP A 13 12.62 0.47 3.93
N PRO A 14 12.13 0.32 5.19
CA PRO A 14 11.21 1.27 5.80
C PRO A 14 11.73 2.71 5.78
N PRO A 15 12.94 3.03 6.27
CA PRO A 15 13.44 4.40 6.21
C PRO A 15 13.70 4.87 4.77
N VAL A 16 14.14 4.00 3.87
CA VAL A 16 14.39 4.35 2.47
C VAL A 16 13.07 4.63 1.75
N GLY A 17 12.08 3.75 1.89
CA GLY A 17 10.76 3.91 1.27
C GLY A 17 10.02 5.13 1.81
N LEU A 18 10.12 5.39 3.12
CA LEU A 18 9.52 6.59 3.72
C LEU A 18 10.20 7.86 3.19
N MET A 19 11.53 7.90 3.14
CA MET A 19 12.28 9.02 2.57
C MET A 19 11.92 9.24 1.09
N ALA A 20 11.87 8.17 0.29
CA ALA A 20 11.50 8.24 -1.11
C ALA A 20 10.05 8.77 -1.28
N MET A 21 9.12 8.36 -0.44
CA MET A 21 7.74 8.85 -0.42
C MET A 21 7.71 10.36 -0.11
N LEU A 22 8.44 10.81 0.93
CA LEU A 22 8.50 12.23 1.27
C LEU A 22 9.11 13.07 0.14
N MET A 23 10.22 12.62 -0.43
CA MET A 23 10.88 13.29 -1.55
C MET A 23 9.97 13.34 -2.79
N LEU A 24 9.28 12.25 -3.10
CA LEU A 24 8.32 12.23 -4.20
C LEU A 24 7.21 13.27 -3.98
N GLY A 25 6.63 13.34 -2.77
CA GLY A 25 5.58 14.32 -2.46
C GLY A 25 6.04 15.75 -2.62
N LEU A 26 7.29 16.07 -2.25
CA LEU A 26 7.88 17.40 -2.47
C LEU A 26 8.11 17.69 -3.96
N VAL A 27 8.56 16.72 -4.73
CA VAL A 27 8.87 16.87 -6.16
C VAL A 27 7.60 17.04 -7.00
N VAL A 28 6.55 16.24 -6.74
CA VAL A 28 5.29 16.33 -7.51
C VAL A 28 4.49 17.61 -7.16
N GLY A 29 4.71 18.17 -5.98
CA GLY A 29 4.06 19.42 -5.56
C GLY A 29 2.53 19.30 -5.44
N LYS A 30 1.84 20.43 -5.63
CA LYS A 30 0.38 20.53 -5.40
C LYS A 30 -0.46 20.26 -6.64
N GLN A 31 0.12 20.28 -7.85
CA GLN A 31 -0.59 20.15 -9.13
C GLN A 31 -0.32 18.79 -9.81
N SER A 32 -1.08 18.51 -10.88
CA SER A 32 -0.82 17.34 -11.71
C SER A 32 0.55 17.41 -12.37
N THR A 33 1.15 16.25 -12.58
CA THR A 33 2.39 16.11 -13.37
C THR A 33 2.05 15.61 -14.78
N ARG A 34 3.02 15.66 -15.69
CA ARG A 34 2.85 15.10 -17.05
C ARG A 34 2.48 13.60 -17.02
N VAL A 35 2.98 12.88 -16.03
CA VAL A 35 2.65 11.45 -15.82
C VAL A 35 1.19 11.32 -15.41
N ASP A 36 0.74 12.14 -14.49
CA ASP A 36 -0.65 12.13 -14.02
C ASP A 36 -1.62 12.47 -15.16
N ASP A 37 -1.29 13.50 -15.97
CA ASP A 37 -2.08 13.91 -17.13
C ASP A 37 -2.15 12.79 -18.20
N TRP A 38 -1.07 12.01 -18.36
CA TRP A 38 -1.08 10.87 -19.27
C TRP A 38 -2.03 9.77 -18.77
N PHE A 39 -2.02 9.43 -17.48
CA PHE A 39 -2.92 8.44 -16.89
C PHE A 39 -4.38 8.92 -16.87
N ALA A 40 -4.62 10.23 -16.68
CA ALA A 40 -5.98 10.81 -16.69
C ALA A 40 -6.73 10.58 -17.99
N ARG A 41 -6.04 10.36 -19.12
CA ARG A 41 -6.66 10.04 -20.42
C ARG A 41 -7.43 8.72 -20.42
N PHE A 42 -7.16 7.84 -19.47
CA PHE A 42 -7.83 6.54 -19.37
C PHE A 42 -9.05 6.58 -18.44
N HIS A 43 -9.43 7.76 -17.92
CA HIS A 43 -10.54 7.90 -16.96
C HIS A 43 -11.88 7.34 -17.51
N ASP A 44 -12.18 7.56 -18.78
CA ASP A 44 -13.42 7.10 -19.42
C ASP A 44 -13.30 5.70 -20.04
N THR A 45 -12.27 4.96 -19.71
CA THR A 45 -12.05 3.58 -20.18
C THR A 45 -12.52 2.54 -19.17
N PRO A 46 -12.79 1.28 -19.58
CA PRO A 46 -13.09 0.20 -18.65
C PRO A 46 -12.01 -0.05 -17.58
N ALA A 47 -10.77 0.43 -17.79
CA ALA A 47 -9.68 0.29 -16.84
C ALA A 47 -9.98 0.96 -15.47
N ARG A 48 -10.88 1.94 -15.42
CA ARG A 48 -11.35 2.54 -14.16
C ARG A 48 -11.90 1.50 -13.18
N HIS A 49 -12.55 0.43 -13.69
CA HIS A 49 -13.14 -0.61 -12.83
C HIS A 49 -12.10 -1.43 -12.04
N LEU A 50 -10.81 -1.30 -12.37
CA LEU A 50 -9.74 -1.90 -11.58
C LEU A 50 -9.64 -1.30 -10.16
N GLU A 51 -10.25 -0.15 -9.92
CA GLU A 51 -10.40 0.44 -8.58
C GLU A 51 -11.07 -0.50 -7.57
N VAL A 52 -11.91 -1.43 -8.05
CA VAL A 52 -12.58 -2.43 -7.20
C VAL A 52 -11.60 -3.24 -6.36
N ILE A 53 -10.37 -3.44 -6.85
CA ILE A 53 -9.30 -4.14 -6.11
C ILE A 53 -8.95 -3.38 -4.82
N ALA A 54 -9.04 -2.06 -4.85
CA ALA A 54 -8.78 -1.20 -3.69
C ALA A 54 -10.05 -0.82 -2.91
N ASN A 55 -11.20 -1.45 -3.22
CA ASN A 55 -12.45 -1.19 -2.52
C ASN A 55 -12.33 -1.56 -1.04
N PRO A 56 -12.69 -0.67 -0.10
CA PRO A 56 -12.56 -0.92 1.33
C PRO A 56 -13.30 -2.19 1.79
N GLY A 57 -14.47 -2.49 1.25
CA GLY A 57 -15.23 -3.70 1.59
C GLY A 57 -14.49 -4.97 1.19
N VAL A 58 -13.87 -4.98 0.00
CA VAL A 58 -13.04 -6.11 -0.48
C VAL A 58 -11.82 -6.28 0.43
N LEU A 59 -11.12 -5.17 0.73
CA LEU A 59 -9.93 -5.22 1.58
C LEU A 59 -10.24 -5.69 3.00
N ILE A 60 -11.37 -5.25 3.58
CA ILE A 60 -11.83 -5.72 4.90
C ILE A 60 -12.15 -7.22 4.86
N ALA A 61 -12.84 -7.71 3.83
CA ALA A 61 -13.15 -9.13 3.69
C ALA A 61 -11.87 -9.97 3.62
N VAL A 62 -10.87 -9.52 2.85
CA VAL A 62 -9.55 -10.17 2.78
C VAL A 62 -8.85 -10.14 4.14
N LEU A 63 -8.85 -9.01 4.85
CA LEU A 63 -8.24 -8.90 6.18
C LEU A 63 -8.88 -9.84 7.20
N VAL A 64 -10.22 -9.98 7.18
CA VAL A 64 -10.94 -10.94 8.04
C VAL A 64 -10.48 -12.36 7.74
N GLY A 65 -10.35 -12.73 6.46
CA GLY A 65 -9.82 -14.03 6.06
C GLY A 65 -8.38 -14.27 6.53
N VAL A 66 -7.50 -13.29 6.33
CA VAL A 66 -6.10 -13.34 6.80
C VAL A 66 -6.05 -13.49 8.32
N LEU A 67 -6.84 -12.71 9.06
CA LEU A 67 -6.92 -12.78 10.51
C LEU A 67 -7.37 -14.17 10.98
N ALA A 68 -8.42 -14.70 10.38
CA ALA A 68 -8.92 -16.05 10.69
C ALA A 68 -7.83 -17.13 10.47
N VAL A 69 -7.11 -17.07 9.35
CA VAL A 69 -6.01 -17.99 9.05
C VAL A 69 -4.88 -17.85 10.09
N CYS A 70 -4.48 -16.61 10.42
CA CYS A 70 -3.43 -16.37 11.41
C CYS A 70 -3.82 -16.89 12.81
N LEU A 71 -5.08 -16.69 13.23
CA LEU A 71 -5.60 -17.21 14.51
C LEU A 71 -5.65 -18.73 14.52
N TYR A 72 -6.13 -19.35 13.45
CA TYR A 72 -6.16 -20.81 13.30
C TYR A 72 -4.75 -21.43 13.39
N GLN A 73 -3.77 -20.78 12.72
CA GLN A 73 -2.36 -21.18 12.73
C GLN A 73 -1.62 -20.80 14.02
N ARG A 74 -2.29 -20.12 14.99
CA ARG A 74 -1.72 -19.60 16.23
C ARG A 74 -0.55 -18.62 16.02
N ARG A 75 -0.53 -17.90 14.90
CA ARG A 75 0.47 -16.88 14.56
C ARG A 75 0.04 -15.53 15.15
N TRP A 76 0.05 -15.43 16.47
CA TRP A 76 -0.54 -14.31 17.21
C TRP A 76 0.04 -12.94 16.83
N ARG A 77 1.36 -12.87 16.58
CA ARG A 77 2.01 -11.61 16.19
C ARG A 77 1.53 -11.15 14.81
N LEU A 78 1.46 -12.06 13.84
CA LEU A 78 0.93 -11.74 12.52
C LEU A 78 -0.57 -11.38 12.58
N ALA A 79 -1.35 -12.07 13.43
CA ALA A 79 -2.74 -11.72 13.68
C ALA A 79 -2.87 -10.29 14.21
N ALA A 80 -2.03 -9.89 15.19
CA ALA A 80 -1.99 -8.52 15.68
C ALA A 80 -1.61 -7.52 14.58
N MET A 81 -0.60 -7.82 13.75
CA MET A 81 -0.19 -6.95 12.64
C MET A 81 -1.27 -6.86 11.54
N THR A 82 -2.12 -7.89 11.37
CA THR A 82 -3.25 -7.84 10.43
C THR A 82 -4.27 -6.75 10.82
N VAL A 83 -4.37 -6.40 12.10
CA VAL A 83 -5.22 -5.31 12.59
C VAL A 83 -4.44 -3.99 12.64
N VAL A 84 -3.24 -4.01 13.20
CA VAL A 84 -2.47 -2.80 13.50
C VAL A 84 -1.93 -2.13 12.23
N ALA A 85 -1.39 -2.91 11.27
CA ALA A 85 -0.72 -2.33 10.11
C ALA A 85 -1.65 -1.49 9.20
N PRO A 86 -2.89 -1.93 8.87
CA PRO A 86 -3.82 -1.10 8.11
C PRO A 86 -4.22 0.18 8.86
N LEU A 87 -4.42 0.09 10.18
CA LEU A 87 -4.74 1.26 11.01
C LEU A 87 -3.60 2.26 11.04
N LEU A 88 -2.35 1.80 11.17
CA LEU A 88 -1.16 2.65 11.04
C LEU A 88 -1.10 3.29 9.65
N GLY A 89 -1.33 2.52 8.59
CA GLY A 89 -1.35 3.03 7.22
C GLY A 89 -2.34 4.18 7.04
N ILE A 90 -3.57 3.99 7.47
CA ILE A 90 -4.62 5.02 7.41
C ILE A 90 -4.24 6.25 8.25
N SER A 91 -3.69 6.03 9.46
CA SER A 91 -3.28 7.13 10.35
C SER A 91 -2.15 7.95 9.74
N PHE A 92 -1.11 7.30 9.22
CA PHE A 92 -0.01 8.00 8.54
C PHE A 92 -0.48 8.76 7.30
N VAL A 93 -1.34 8.18 6.46
CA VAL A 93 -1.92 8.88 5.32
C VAL A 93 -2.66 10.14 5.77
N ARG A 94 -3.49 10.04 6.82
CA ARG A 94 -4.24 11.19 7.34
C ARG A 94 -3.35 12.30 7.89
N LEU A 95 -2.25 11.92 8.55
CA LEU A 95 -1.26 12.88 9.09
C LEU A 95 -0.42 13.53 7.99
N LEU A 96 -0.10 12.80 6.92
CA LEU A 96 0.76 13.28 5.84
C LEU A 96 0.01 14.13 4.81
N LYS A 97 -1.26 13.88 4.56
CA LYS A 97 -2.05 14.61 3.57
C LYS A 97 -2.01 16.14 3.78
N PRO A 98 -2.21 16.68 4.99
CA PRO A 98 -2.11 18.13 5.22
C PRO A 98 -0.69 18.69 5.01
N VAL A 99 0.36 17.85 5.13
CA VAL A 99 1.75 18.31 4.94
C VAL A 99 2.04 18.64 3.48
N PHE A 100 1.45 17.86 2.55
CA PHE A 100 1.67 18.04 1.12
C PHE A 100 0.65 18.99 0.48
N GLU A 101 -0.53 19.17 1.09
CA GLU A 101 -1.61 20.05 0.59
C GLU A 101 -1.92 19.85 -0.90
N ARG A 102 -1.72 18.62 -1.41
CA ARG A 102 -2.03 18.26 -2.80
C ARG A 102 -3.49 17.88 -2.91
N GLU A 103 -4.25 18.62 -3.72
CA GLU A 103 -5.69 18.45 -3.84
C GLU A 103 -6.10 17.83 -5.17
N LEU A 104 -7.16 17.00 -5.13
CA LEU A 104 -7.87 16.50 -6.29
C LEU A 104 -9.36 16.35 -5.95
N GLY A 105 -10.25 16.91 -6.76
CA GLY A 105 -11.69 16.76 -6.56
C GLY A 105 -12.21 17.32 -5.23
N GLY A 106 -11.54 18.33 -4.65
CA GLY A 106 -11.91 18.96 -3.37
C GLY A 106 -11.42 18.21 -2.13
N GLY A 107 -10.58 17.19 -2.29
CA GLY A 107 -9.97 16.46 -1.18
C GLY A 107 -8.46 16.35 -1.29
N LEU A 108 -7.78 16.19 -0.13
CA LEU A 108 -6.33 15.97 -0.10
C LEU A 108 -5.98 14.61 -0.70
N ALA A 109 -5.04 14.59 -1.65
CA ALA A 109 -4.78 13.44 -2.49
C ALA A 109 -3.52 12.63 -2.07
N TYR A 110 -2.40 13.28 -1.79
CA TYR A 110 -1.11 12.61 -1.55
C TYR A 110 -0.83 12.33 -0.05
N PRO A 111 -0.31 11.16 0.30
CA PRO A 111 -0.24 9.93 -0.49
C PRO A 111 -1.61 9.22 -0.60
N SER A 112 -1.76 8.30 -1.58
CA SER A 112 -3.01 7.55 -1.77
C SER A 112 -3.28 6.56 -0.63
N GLY A 113 -4.37 6.76 0.12
CA GLY A 113 -4.80 5.84 1.18
C GLY A 113 -5.30 4.50 0.64
N HIS A 114 -6.00 4.49 -0.50
CA HIS A 114 -6.47 3.27 -1.16
C HIS A 114 -5.30 2.34 -1.48
N VAL A 115 -4.25 2.87 -2.13
CA VAL A 115 -3.09 2.05 -2.50
C VAL A 115 -2.28 1.65 -1.27
N THR A 116 -2.07 2.56 -0.31
CA THR A 116 -1.38 2.21 0.95
C THR A 116 -2.02 1.00 1.61
N THR A 117 -3.35 1.02 1.77
CA THR A 117 -4.08 -0.09 2.40
C THR A 117 -4.03 -1.36 1.54
N THR A 118 -4.21 -1.24 0.21
CA THR A 118 -4.12 -2.38 -0.71
C THR A 118 -2.77 -3.09 -0.62
N VAL A 119 -1.67 -2.33 -0.61
CA VAL A 119 -0.30 -2.87 -0.48
C VAL A 119 -0.13 -3.60 0.85
N ILE A 120 -0.59 -3.01 1.95
CA ILE A 120 -0.50 -3.63 3.28
C ILE A 120 -1.30 -4.94 3.29
N VAL A 121 -2.54 -4.94 2.79
CA VAL A 121 -3.41 -6.13 2.75
C VAL A 121 -2.80 -7.22 1.88
N ALA A 122 -2.36 -6.90 0.65
CA ALA A 122 -1.71 -7.86 -0.24
C ALA A 122 -0.45 -8.48 0.39
N GLY A 123 0.37 -7.65 1.05
CA GLY A 123 1.55 -8.12 1.75
C GLY A 123 1.22 -9.00 2.97
N LEU A 124 0.18 -8.68 3.73
CA LEU A 124 -0.27 -9.53 4.83
C LEU A 124 -0.77 -10.90 4.34
N VAL A 125 -1.43 -10.96 3.17
CA VAL A 125 -1.75 -12.25 2.50
C VAL A 125 -0.47 -13.03 2.20
N VAL A 126 0.55 -12.38 1.64
CA VAL A 126 1.85 -13.01 1.35
C VAL A 126 2.50 -13.56 2.63
N LEU A 127 2.50 -12.80 3.71
CA LEU A 127 3.06 -13.23 5.01
C LEU A 127 2.25 -14.39 5.63
N ALA A 128 0.92 -14.34 5.57
CA ALA A 128 0.04 -15.40 6.06
C ALA A 128 0.22 -16.71 5.27
N ALA A 129 0.43 -16.60 3.96
CA ALA A 129 0.71 -17.73 3.07
C ALA A 129 2.18 -18.23 3.14
N GLY A 130 3.01 -17.70 4.04
CA GLY A 130 4.42 -18.09 4.15
C GLY A 130 5.24 -17.80 2.89
N ALA A 131 4.98 -16.67 2.23
CA ALA A 131 5.60 -16.26 0.97
C ALA A 131 5.41 -17.28 -0.19
N ALA A 132 4.29 -18.00 -0.19
CA ALA A 132 3.96 -18.90 -1.27
C ALA A 132 3.96 -18.18 -2.63
N ARG A 133 4.50 -18.82 -3.67
CA ARG A 133 4.67 -18.22 -5.00
C ARG A 133 3.38 -17.63 -5.59
N TRP A 134 2.25 -18.30 -5.37
CA TRP A 134 0.96 -17.80 -5.84
C TRP A 134 0.55 -16.49 -5.16
N ALA A 135 0.80 -16.35 -3.85
CA ALA A 135 0.46 -15.14 -3.11
C ALA A 135 1.35 -13.95 -3.53
N VAL A 136 2.64 -14.22 -3.73
CA VAL A 136 3.58 -13.22 -4.27
C VAL A 136 3.17 -12.82 -5.68
N ALA A 137 2.88 -13.77 -6.58
CA ALA A 137 2.43 -13.48 -7.94
C ALA A 137 1.13 -12.67 -7.95
N ALA A 138 0.16 -13.03 -7.10
CA ALA A 138 -1.09 -12.28 -6.94
C ALA A 138 -0.81 -10.82 -6.48
N ALA A 139 0.04 -10.62 -5.48
CA ALA A 139 0.39 -9.27 -5.01
C ALA A 139 1.10 -8.44 -6.11
N VAL A 140 2.05 -9.05 -6.84
CA VAL A 140 2.78 -8.39 -7.94
C VAL A 140 1.86 -7.98 -9.09
N VAL A 141 0.78 -8.71 -9.33
CA VAL A 141 -0.20 -8.38 -10.38
C VAL A 141 -1.28 -7.42 -9.85
N LEU A 142 -1.89 -7.74 -8.71
CA LEU A 142 -3.06 -6.99 -8.23
C LEU A 142 -2.70 -5.58 -7.72
N VAL A 143 -1.53 -5.39 -7.10
CA VAL A 143 -1.13 -4.05 -6.62
C VAL A 143 -0.94 -3.05 -7.77
N PRO A 144 -0.19 -3.34 -8.85
CA PRO A 144 -0.12 -2.42 -9.99
C PRO A 144 -1.47 -2.18 -10.67
N LEU A 145 -2.33 -3.19 -10.78
CA LEU A 145 -3.68 -3.03 -11.32
C LEU A 145 -4.54 -2.11 -10.44
N ALA A 146 -4.47 -2.25 -9.12
CA ALA A 146 -5.13 -1.35 -8.18
C ALA A 146 -4.58 0.09 -8.28
N MET A 147 -3.24 0.24 -8.40
CA MET A 147 -2.62 1.55 -8.61
C MET A 147 -3.12 2.21 -9.88
N LEU A 148 -3.24 1.45 -10.96
CA LEU A 148 -3.79 1.93 -12.23
C LEU A 148 -5.24 2.37 -12.05
N GLY A 149 -6.12 1.52 -11.53
CA GLY A 149 -7.54 1.83 -11.31
C GLY A 149 -7.75 3.04 -10.41
N VAL A 150 -7.06 3.10 -9.27
CA VAL A 150 -7.14 4.21 -8.31
C VAL A 150 -6.56 5.50 -8.92
N GLY A 151 -5.42 5.41 -9.63
CA GLY A 151 -4.74 6.57 -10.21
C GLY A 151 -5.47 7.21 -11.38
N ILE A 152 -6.36 6.48 -12.06
CA ILE A 152 -7.20 7.04 -13.12
C ILE A 152 -8.59 7.45 -12.66
N THR A 153 -9.00 7.07 -11.43
CA THR A 153 -10.37 7.33 -10.94
C THR A 153 -10.42 8.38 -9.82
N PHE A 154 -9.60 8.22 -8.79
CA PHE A 154 -9.72 9.00 -7.53
C PHE A 154 -8.48 9.82 -7.18
N HIS A 155 -7.33 9.52 -7.76
CA HIS A 155 -6.04 10.08 -7.39
C HIS A 155 -5.22 10.43 -8.62
N TYR A 156 -4.22 11.25 -8.43
CA TYR A 156 -3.12 11.31 -9.39
C TYR A 156 -2.34 9.99 -9.36
N PHE A 157 -1.79 9.56 -10.50
CA PHE A 157 -1.02 8.32 -10.53
C PHE A 157 0.21 8.38 -9.61
N THR A 158 0.85 9.54 -9.52
CA THR A 158 1.99 9.74 -8.61
C THR A 158 1.60 9.64 -7.13
N ASP A 159 0.35 9.90 -6.74
CA ASP A 159 -0.14 9.67 -5.37
C ASP A 159 -0.17 8.17 -5.05
N THR A 160 -0.46 7.33 -6.05
CA THR A 160 -0.47 5.88 -5.89
C THR A 160 0.94 5.33 -5.66
N VAL A 161 1.94 5.92 -6.32
CA VAL A 161 3.36 5.60 -6.06
C VAL A 161 3.76 5.97 -4.63
N GLY A 162 3.33 7.14 -4.14
CA GLY A 162 3.51 7.51 -2.73
C GLY A 162 2.85 6.51 -1.78
N GLY A 163 1.64 6.05 -2.11
CA GLY A 163 0.92 5.03 -1.35
C GLY A 163 1.63 3.67 -1.34
N LEU A 164 2.23 3.26 -2.48
CA LEU A 164 3.04 2.05 -2.58
C LEU A 164 4.28 2.10 -1.67
N LEU A 165 5.01 3.21 -1.69
CA LEU A 165 6.22 3.42 -0.87
C LEU A 165 5.88 3.38 0.62
N LEU A 166 4.82 4.05 1.04
CA LEU A 166 4.35 4.05 2.44
C LEU A 166 3.86 2.65 2.84
N GLY A 167 3.03 2.02 2.01
CA GLY A 167 2.46 0.70 2.29
C GLY A 167 3.54 -0.38 2.43
N THR A 168 4.52 -0.41 1.52
CA THR A 168 5.65 -1.37 1.59
C THR A 168 6.54 -1.11 2.80
N SER A 169 6.73 0.15 3.21
CA SER A 169 7.49 0.50 4.40
C SER A 169 6.83 -0.06 5.67
N ILE A 170 5.53 0.13 5.83
CA ILE A 170 4.75 -0.39 6.95
C ILE A 170 4.73 -1.94 6.93
N LEU A 171 4.59 -2.53 5.75
CA LEU A 171 4.61 -3.98 5.60
C LEU A 171 5.94 -4.60 6.02
N CYS A 172 7.07 -3.99 5.65
CA CYS A 172 8.39 -4.48 6.07
C CYS A 172 8.56 -4.44 7.60
N VAL A 173 8.10 -3.38 8.27
CA VAL A 173 8.05 -3.33 9.74
C VAL A 173 7.19 -4.46 10.29
N SER A 174 6.01 -4.67 9.69
CA SER A 174 5.08 -5.73 10.12
C SER A 174 5.70 -7.13 9.96
N ALA A 175 6.45 -7.36 8.89
CA ALA A 175 7.15 -8.62 8.66
C ALA A 175 8.23 -8.86 9.73
N VAL A 176 9.04 -7.86 10.03
CA VAL A 176 10.07 -7.95 11.09
C VAL A 176 9.44 -8.26 12.45
N VAL A 177 8.34 -7.57 12.81
CA VAL A 177 7.63 -7.82 14.08
C VAL A 177 7.02 -9.22 14.14
N ALA A 178 6.52 -9.73 13.01
CA ALA A 178 5.92 -11.07 12.94
C ALA A 178 6.96 -12.20 13.02
N GLU A 179 8.22 -11.95 12.63
CA GLU A 179 9.33 -12.94 12.68
C GLU A 179 10.02 -13.03 14.05
N THR A 180 9.98 -11.94 14.85
CA THR A 180 10.58 -11.90 16.20
C THR A 180 9.72 -12.58 17.24
#